data_410f7b0a9034aa13bcb6a29504a8060a
#
_entry.id   410f7b0a9034aa13bcb6a29504a8060a
#
_cell.length_a   1.000
_cell.length_b   1.000
_cell.length_c   1.000
_cell.angle_alpha   90.00
_cell.angle_beta   90.00
_cell.angle_gamma   90.00
#
_symmetry.space_group_name_H-M   'P 1'
#
loop_
_entity.id
_entity.type
_entity.pdbx_description
1 polymer ?
#
loop_
_entity_poly.entity_id
_entity_poly.type
_entity_poly.pdbx_seq_one_letter_code
_entity_poly.pdbx_strand_id
1 'polypeptide(L)'
;MYNILISGYYGFDNIGDESILRTLVTSLRERIPDCSLTVLSHDPAATREKYGVEAVERMSPLAIARAVRRCDMLISGGGILLHDV
;
A
#
# COMPACT_ATOMS: atom_id res chain seq x y z
N MET A 1 -12.74 5.34 9.05
CA MET A 1 -11.91 4.28 8.45
C MET A 1 -10.45 4.71 8.44
N TYR A 2 -9.57 3.85 8.88
CA TYR A 2 -8.16 4.15 8.96
C TYR A 2 -7.48 3.87 7.62
N ASN A 3 -6.91 4.89 7.00
CA ASN A 3 -6.30 4.78 5.67
C ASN A 3 -4.79 4.55 5.77
N ILE A 4 -4.33 3.46 5.18
CA ILE A 4 -2.91 3.08 5.20
C ILE A 4 -2.40 3.06 3.78
N LEU A 5 -1.31 3.80 3.54
CA LEU A 5 -0.64 3.82 2.24
C LEU A 5 0.65 3.02 2.35
N ILE A 6 0.81 2.08 1.43
CA ILE A 6 2.00 1.23 1.36
C ILE A 6 2.83 1.64 0.15
N SER A 7 4.05 2.06 0.39
CA SER A 7 4.98 2.46 -0.65
C SER A 7 6.13 1.46 -0.76
N GLY A 8 6.47 1.05 -1.97
CA GLY A 8 7.55 0.11 -2.22
C GLY A 8 7.58 -0.27 -3.70
N TYR A 9 8.37 -1.27 -4.04
CA TYR A 9 8.51 -1.72 -5.43
C TYR A 9 7.59 -2.89 -5.73
N TYR A 10 6.35 -2.81 -5.23
CA TYR A 10 5.36 -3.86 -5.44
C TYR A 10 4.77 -3.77 -6.83
N GLY A 11 4.42 -4.91 -7.40
CA GLY A 11 3.89 -4.98 -8.77
C GLY A 11 4.89 -5.47 -9.79
N PHE A 12 6.16 -5.66 -9.41
CA PHE A 12 7.14 -6.35 -10.22
C PHE A 12 7.06 -7.84 -9.96
N ASP A 13 7.53 -8.64 -10.91
CA ASP A 13 7.63 -10.08 -10.73
C ASP A 13 8.80 -10.42 -9.81
N ASN A 14 8.67 -10.06 -8.56
CA ASN A 14 9.67 -10.34 -7.54
C ASN A 14 8.98 -11.06 -6.38
N ILE A 15 9.28 -12.34 -6.23
CA ILE A 15 8.66 -13.20 -5.24
C ILE A 15 8.86 -12.66 -3.83
N GLY A 16 10.04 -12.11 -3.55
CA GLY A 16 10.33 -11.54 -2.24
C GLY A 16 9.43 -10.37 -1.88
N ASP A 17 9.30 -9.42 -2.81
CA ASP A 17 8.47 -8.25 -2.61
C ASP A 17 7.00 -8.63 -2.48
N GLU A 18 6.54 -9.58 -3.27
CA GLU A 18 5.15 -10.03 -3.21
C GLU A 18 4.83 -10.75 -1.91
N SER A 19 5.76 -11.56 -1.41
CA SER A 19 5.58 -12.25 -0.13
C SER A 19 5.47 -11.26 1.02
N ILE A 20 6.32 -10.23 1.01
CA ILE A 20 6.30 -9.19 2.03
C ILE A 20 4.98 -8.43 1.98
N LEU A 21 4.54 -8.05 0.78
CA LEU A 21 3.28 -7.33 0.63
C LEU A 21 2.09 -8.16 1.11
N ARG A 22 2.03 -9.42 0.76
CA ARG A 22 0.95 -10.31 1.18
C ARG A 22 0.89 -10.44 2.70
N THR A 23 2.04 -10.65 3.31
CA THR A 23 2.14 -10.75 4.76
C THR A 23 1.70 -9.44 5.42
N LEU A 24 2.14 -8.32 4.88
CA LEU A 24 1.79 -7.01 5.41
C LEU A 24 0.31 -6.74 5.31
N VAL A 25 -0.31 -7.01 4.17
CA VAL A 25 -1.75 -6.82 3.97
C VAL A 25 -2.55 -7.68 4.95
N THR A 26 -2.18 -8.95 5.08
CA THR A 26 -2.86 -9.86 5.98
C THR A 26 -2.74 -9.40 7.42
N SER A 27 -1.54 -9.04 7.85
CA SER A 27 -1.30 -8.58 9.22
C SER A 27 -2.06 -7.31 9.54
N LEU A 28 -2.07 -6.36 8.62
CA LEU A 28 -2.78 -5.10 8.83
C LEU A 28 -4.29 -5.30 8.94
N ARG A 29 -4.84 -6.17 8.10
CA ARG A 29 -6.27 -6.47 8.17
C ARG A 29 -6.68 -7.16 9.45
N GLU A 30 -5.81 -7.99 9.99
CA GLU A 30 -6.06 -8.66 11.27
C GLU A 30 -5.98 -7.70 12.44
N ARG A 31 -5.01 -6.79 12.42
CA ARG A 31 -4.78 -5.86 13.52
C ARG A 31 -5.68 -4.65 13.48
N ILE A 32 -6.02 -4.19 12.29
CA ILE A 32 -6.86 -3.02 12.09
C ILE A 32 -7.99 -3.40 11.13
N PRO A 33 -9.04 -4.07 11.65
CA PRO A 33 -10.11 -4.58 10.77
C PRO A 33 -10.82 -3.52 9.95
N ASP A 34 -10.88 -2.29 10.46
CA ASP A 34 -11.54 -1.18 9.76
C ASP A 34 -10.51 -0.29 9.05
N CYS A 35 -9.59 -0.91 8.32
CA CYS A 35 -8.60 -0.15 7.55
C CYS A 35 -8.86 -0.23 6.06
N SER A 36 -8.44 0.81 5.36
CA SER A 36 -8.41 0.86 3.91
C SER A 36 -6.95 0.87 3.47
N LEU A 37 -6.56 -0.11 2.69
CA LEU A 37 -5.18 -0.25 2.24
C LEU A 37 -5.03 0.24 0.81
N THR A 38 -4.05 1.09 0.59
CA THR A 38 -3.69 1.60 -0.74
C THR A 38 -2.21 1.30 -0.98
N VAL A 39 -1.90 0.72 -2.13
CA VAL A 39 -0.54 0.32 -2.47
C VAL A 39 -0.06 1.13 -3.67
N LEU A 40 1.14 1.69 -3.58
CA LEU A 40 1.80 2.29 -4.74
C LEU A 40 2.40 1.16 -5.55
N SER A 41 1.91 0.98 -6.77
CA SER A 41 2.23 -0.19 -7.57
C SER A 41 2.69 0.17 -8.98
N HIS A 42 3.58 -0.65 -9.51
CA HIS A 42 3.96 -0.59 -10.92
C HIS A 42 2.80 -1.03 -11.83
N ASP A 43 1.96 -1.93 -11.33
CA ASP A 43 0.78 -2.42 -12.05
C ASP A 43 -0.42 -2.39 -11.12
N PRO A 44 -1.10 -1.23 -11.01
CA PRO A 44 -2.21 -1.07 -10.07
C PRO A 44 -3.35 -2.06 -10.28
N ALA A 45 -3.69 -2.34 -11.53
CA ALA A 45 -4.79 -3.26 -11.82
C ALA A 45 -4.52 -4.67 -11.30
N ALA A 46 -3.31 -5.17 -11.55
CA ALA A 46 -2.90 -6.49 -11.07
C ALA A 46 -2.86 -6.53 -9.54
N THR A 47 -2.35 -5.48 -8.92
CA THR A 47 -2.27 -5.40 -7.48
C THR A 47 -3.64 -5.39 -6.82
N ARG A 48 -4.59 -4.64 -7.37
CA ARG A 48 -5.96 -4.63 -6.88
C ARG A 48 -6.59 -6.02 -6.95
N GLU A 49 -6.42 -6.67 -8.07
CA GLU A 49 -6.99 -8.00 -8.29
C GLU A 49 -6.36 -9.04 -7.37
N LYS A 50 -5.05 -8.99 -7.24
CA LYS A 50 -4.29 -9.99 -6.52
C LYS A 50 -4.47 -9.92 -5.00
N TYR A 51 -4.56 -8.71 -4.45
CA TYR A 51 -4.59 -8.52 -3.00
C TYR A 51 -5.91 -7.95 -2.49
N GLY A 52 -6.82 -7.56 -3.37
CA GLY A 52 -8.08 -6.97 -2.95
C GLY A 52 -7.91 -5.64 -2.23
N VAL A 53 -6.94 -4.85 -2.63
CA VAL A 53 -6.64 -3.54 -2.05
C VAL A 53 -6.80 -2.45 -3.10
N GLU A 54 -6.81 -1.19 -2.67
CA GLU A 54 -6.69 -0.09 -3.61
C GLU A 54 -5.25 0.01 -4.08
N ALA A 55 -5.05 0.46 -5.30
CA ALA A 55 -3.70 0.62 -5.83
C ALA A 55 -3.61 1.87 -6.67
N VAL A 56 -2.45 2.52 -6.62
CA VAL A 56 -2.17 3.77 -7.30
C VAL A 56 -0.87 3.61 -8.09
N GLU A 57 -0.84 4.21 -9.28
CA GLU A 57 0.36 4.18 -10.11
C GLU A 57 1.51 4.91 -9.42
N ARG A 58 2.57 4.19 -9.12
CA ARG A 58 3.72 4.74 -8.39
C ARG A 58 4.49 5.82 -9.16
N MET A 59 4.30 5.90 -10.47
CA MET A 59 4.97 6.89 -11.30
C MET A 59 4.16 8.17 -11.50
N SER A 60 2.98 8.26 -10.90
CA SER A 60 2.13 9.44 -11.02
C SER A 60 2.27 10.34 -9.79
N PRO A 61 2.98 11.47 -9.89
CA PRO A 61 3.16 12.36 -8.73
C PRO A 61 1.85 12.89 -8.15
N LEU A 62 0.88 13.17 -9.01
CA LEU A 62 -0.43 13.66 -8.54
C LEU A 62 -1.19 12.60 -7.77
N ALA A 63 -1.18 11.36 -8.27
CA ALA A 63 -1.85 10.27 -7.60
C ALA A 63 -1.19 9.97 -6.25
N ILE A 64 0.14 9.99 -6.21
CA ILE A 64 0.89 9.79 -4.98
C ILE A 64 0.57 10.89 -3.96
N ALA A 65 0.54 12.14 -4.39
CA ALA A 65 0.23 13.25 -3.50
C ALA A 65 -1.16 13.13 -2.90
N ARG A 66 -2.14 12.72 -3.69
CA ARG A 66 -3.50 12.49 -3.20
C ARG A 66 -3.55 11.36 -2.19
N ALA A 67 -2.85 10.28 -2.48
CA ALA A 67 -2.82 9.12 -1.59
C ALA A 67 -2.17 9.48 -0.25
N VAL A 68 -1.07 10.22 -0.28
CA VAL A 68 -0.39 10.68 0.94
C VAL A 68 -1.31 11.57 1.77
N ARG A 69 -2.05 12.46 1.14
CA ARG A 69 -2.97 13.35 1.84
C ARG A 69 -4.09 12.60 2.55
N ARG A 70 -4.51 11.47 1.98
CA ARG A 70 -5.61 10.69 2.53
C ARG A 70 -5.17 9.68 3.57
N CYS A 71 -3.89 9.34 3.61
CA CYS A 71 -3.45 8.28 4.50
C CYS A 71 -3.26 8.77 5.92
N ASP A 72 -3.55 7.87 6.86
CA ASP A 72 -3.30 8.09 8.28
C ASP A 72 -1.96 7.48 8.69
N MET A 73 -1.49 6.50 7.92
CA MET A 73 -0.22 5.83 8.14
C MET A 73 0.45 5.57 6.81
N LEU A 74 1.74 5.81 6.73
CA LEU A 74 2.55 5.52 5.55
C LEU A 74 3.57 4.43 5.92
N ILE A 75 3.57 3.36 5.15
CA ILE A 75 4.54 2.28 5.30
C ILE A 75 5.43 2.30 4.06
N SER A 76 6.73 2.44 4.26
CA SER A 76 7.68 2.56 3.16
C SER A 76 8.78 1.52 3.26
N GLY A 77 8.89 0.69 2.23
CA GLY A 77 10.06 -0.14 1.95
C GLY A 77 10.63 -1.01 3.07
N GLY A 78 9.84 -1.42 4.04
CA GLY A 78 10.31 -2.19 5.18
C GLY A 78 10.38 -1.39 6.47
N GLY A 79 10.00 -0.13 6.44
CA GLY A 79 9.88 0.70 7.62
C GLY A 79 8.49 1.29 7.75
N ILE A 80 8.08 1.61 8.96
CA ILE A 80 6.80 2.25 9.22
C ILE A 80 7.04 3.71 9.54
N LEU A 81 6.44 4.59 8.75
CA LEU A 81 6.46 6.02 9.01
C LEU A 81 5.06 6.45 9.41
N LEU A 82 4.93 6.91 10.64
CA LEU A 82 3.67 7.45 11.10
C LEU A 82 3.48 8.83 10.50
N HIS A 83 2.38 9.00 9.81
CA HIS A 83 2.03 10.28 9.21
C HIS A 83 0.94 10.91 10.08
N ASP A 84 1.37 11.80 10.96
CA ASP A 84 0.47 12.49 11.85
C ASP A 84 0.10 13.83 11.23
N VAL A 85 -1.12 13.94 10.77
CA VAL A 85 -1.61 15.14 10.12
C VAL A 85 -2.41 15.99 11.10
#